data_972031b561589bee43d1146b9b35590d
#
_entry.id   972031b561589bee43d1146b9b35590d
#
_cell.length_a   1.000
_cell.length_b   1.000
_cell.length_c   1.000
_cell.angle_alpha   90.00
_cell.angle_beta   90.00
_cell.angle_gamma   90.00
#
_symmetry.space_group_name_H-M   'P 1'
#
loop_
_entity.id
_entity.type
_entity.pdbx_description
1 polymer ?
#
loop_
_entity_poly.entity_id
_entity_poly.type
_entity_poly.pdbx_seq_one_letter_code
_entity_poly.pdbx_strand_id
1 'polypeptide(L)'
;LRSDSQMYALSYCGQLISTDSAGIVTRFLPKGEYRQLISIASNLVLAVSTTGIYSFDCVNHEIQPYFQPEHSITCVGQMEGYLYVFFKNGTVALLSSDGTFLRFIDSLPENSVVTAFCPLTNERYAIGCREGVILICDKNGNIRQKLIGHQAAVTAISRKGNKLFSSSYDCTLRLWDLRKGKTESAVIVTSPGWIHTFCFHPDGTSVFIGDEQGRLYRVPDSPDHMATVVRQGLQRDFTREEWEYYIGKQI
;
A
#
# COMPACT_ATOMS: atom_id res chain seq x y z
N LEU A 1 -7.37 -3.79 9.06
CA LEU A 1 -6.29 -4.33 9.87
C LEU A 1 -6.81 -5.45 10.76
N ARG A 2 -6.03 -6.50 11.01
CA ARG A 2 -6.40 -7.62 11.86
C ARG A 2 -5.34 -7.78 12.96
N SER A 3 -5.77 -7.85 14.21
CA SER A 3 -4.95 -8.24 15.35
C SER A 3 -5.66 -9.39 16.06
N ASP A 4 -5.00 -10.52 16.15
CA ASP A 4 -5.51 -11.78 16.70
C ASP A 4 -6.91 -12.17 16.13
N SER A 5 -7.98 -12.04 16.89
CA SER A 5 -9.33 -12.37 16.46
C SER A 5 -10.16 -11.14 16.09
N GLN A 6 -9.57 -9.94 16.09
CA GLN A 6 -10.30 -8.69 15.86
C GLN A 6 -9.93 -8.06 14.53
N MET A 7 -10.92 -7.48 13.86
CA MET A 7 -10.70 -6.63 12.67
C MET A 7 -10.92 -5.18 13.06
N TYR A 8 -10.08 -4.30 12.50
CA TYR A 8 -10.18 -2.86 12.67
C TYR A 8 -10.39 -2.18 11.32
N ALA A 9 -11.35 -1.28 11.28
CA ALA A 9 -11.59 -0.40 10.14
C ALA A 9 -11.62 1.04 10.61
N LEU A 10 -11.13 1.95 9.80
CA LEU A 10 -11.06 3.38 10.08
C LEU A 10 -11.78 4.14 8.98
N SER A 11 -12.75 4.96 9.35
CA SER A 11 -13.37 5.90 8.43
C SER A 11 -12.53 7.17 8.30
N TYR A 12 -12.69 7.87 7.19
CA TYR A 12 -12.02 9.14 6.94
C TYR A 12 -12.31 10.21 8.01
N CYS A 13 -13.50 10.20 8.61
CA CYS A 13 -13.92 11.13 9.65
C CYS A 13 -13.54 10.68 11.08
N GLY A 14 -12.75 9.63 11.25
CA GLY A 14 -12.23 9.19 12.54
C GLY A 14 -13.12 8.20 13.30
N GLN A 15 -14.03 7.51 12.63
CA GLN A 15 -14.73 6.37 13.24
C GLN A 15 -13.82 5.14 13.18
N LEU A 16 -13.37 4.67 14.33
CA LEU A 16 -12.67 3.41 14.46
C LEU A 16 -13.66 2.29 14.81
N ILE A 17 -13.82 1.36 13.91
CA ILE A 17 -14.71 0.22 14.06
C ILE A 17 -13.85 -1.00 14.39
N SER A 18 -14.16 -1.69 15.48
CA SER A 18 -13.58 -2.99 15.82
C SER A 18 -14.64 -4.06 15.82
N THR A 19 -14.29 -5.27 15.39
CA THR A 19 -15.17 -6.43 15.43
C THR A 19 -14.50 -7.56 16.19
N ASP A 20 -15.24 -8.18 17.10
CA ASP A 20 -14.83 -9.39 17.80
C ASP A 20 -15.99 -10.41 17.81
N SER A 21 -15.85 -11.48 18.60
CA SER A 21 -16.91 -12.49 18.77
C SER A 21 -18.17 -11.95 19.45
N ALA A 22 -18.10 -10.81 20.13
CA ALA A 22 -19.22 -10.18 20.83
C ALA A 22 -19.99 -9.19 19.98
N GLY A 23 -19.43 -8.75 18.83
CA GLY A 23 -20.10 -7.87 17.89
C GLY A 23 -19.23 -6.72 17.34
N ILE A 24 -19.90 -5.68 16.86
CA ILE A 24 -19.26 -4.49 16.29
C ILE A 24 -19.29 -3.37 17.32
N VAL A 25 -18.14 -2.82 17.61
CA VAL A 25 -17.97 -1.63 18.48
C VAL A 25 -17.38 -0.49 17.67
N THR A 26 -18.01 0.69 17.75
CA THR A 26 -17.53 1.90 17.09
C THR A 26 -17.00 2.87 18.15
N ARG A 27 -15.83 3.43 17.92
CA ARG A 27 -15.20 4.49 18.71
C ARG A 27 -14.90 5.69 17.86
N PHE A 28 -14.85 6.85 18.49
CA PHE A 28 -14.54 8.10 17.81
C PHE A 28 -13.16 8.60 18.22
N LEU A 29 -12.30 8.73 17.25
CA LEU A 29 -11.01 9.41 17.37
C LEU A 29 -11.23 10.94 17.40
N PRO A 30 -10.26 11.74 17.86
CA PRO A 30 -10.31 13.19 17.75
C PRO A 30 -10.64 13.64 16.33
N LYS A 31 -11.33 14.79 16.18
CA LYS A 31 -11.73 15.30 14.86
C LYS A 31 -10.51 15.46 13.95
N GLY A 32 -10.54 14.85 12.77
CA GLY A 32 -9.45 14.89 11.80
C GLY A 32 -9.76 14.12 10.52
N GLU A 33 -8.89 14.26 9.53
CA GLU A 33 -8.93 13.50 8.29
C GLU A 33 -8.00 12.30 8.40
N TYR A 34 -8.58 11.14 8.69
CA TYR A 34 -7.82 9.90 8.87
C TYR A 34 -7.63 9.16 7.55
N ARG A 35 -6.45 8.60 7.37
CA ARG A 35 -6.07 7.96 6.09
C ARG A 35 -5.48 6.57 6.23
N GLN A 36 -4.94 6.23 7.40
CA GLN A 36 -4.18 4.99 7.54
C GLN A 36 -4.33 4.39 8.93
N LEU A 37 -4.36 3.05 9.00
CA LEU A 37 -4.18 2.26 10.20
C LEU A 37 -2.89 1.46 10.09
N ILE A 38 -2.08 1.45 11.14
CA ILE A 38 -0.83 0.70 11.22
C ILE A 38 -0.84 -0.12 12.51
N SER A 39 -0.60 -1.43 12.43
CA SER A 39 -0.36 -2.26 13.62
C SER A 39 1.12 -2.18 13.96
N ILE A 40 1.45 -1.74 15.16
CA ILE A 40 2.84 -1.71 15.66
C ILE A 40 3.13 -2.96 16.48
N ALA A 41 2.13 -3.42 17.25
CA ALA A 41 2.19 -4.61 18.08
C ALA A 41 0.84 -5.33 18.06
N SER A 42 0.76 -6.50 18.65
CA SER A 42 -0.48 -7.29 18.72
C SER A 42 -1.66 -6.54 19.36
N ASN A 43 -1.34 -5.65 20.30
CA ASN A 43 -2.33 -4.89 21.06
C ASN A 43 -2.32 -3.37 20.77
N LEU A 44 -1.50 -2.88 19.85
CA LEU A 44 -1.35 -1.45 19.60
C LEU A 44 -1.50 -1.11 18.12
N VAL A 45 -2.50 -0.29 17.81
CA VAL A 45 -2.81 0.20 16.48
C VAL A 45 -2.65 1.71 16.43
N LEU A 46 -2.00 2.22 15.40
CA LEU A 46 -1.93 3.65 15.13
C LEU A 46 -2.97 4.05 14.10
N ALA A 47 -3.72 5.09 14.42
CA ALA A 47 -4.59 5.81 13.51
C ALA A 47 -3.89 7.09 13.05
N VAL A 48 -3.62 7.20 11.76
CA VAL A 48 -2.88 8.31 11.17
C VAL A 48 -3.85 9.30 10.54
N SER A 49 -3.81 10.55 11.02
CA SER A 49 -4.51 11.68 10.43
C SER A 49 -3.53 12.63 9.74
N THR A 50 -4.05 13.61 9.03
CA THR A 50 -3.24 14.68 8.43
C THR A 50 -2.56 15.58 9.48
N THR A 51 -3.08 15.63 10.69
CA THR A 51 -2.61 16.53 11.76
C THR A 51 -1.88 15.81 12.89
N GLY A 52 -1.94 14.48 12.95
CA GLY A 52 -1.28 13.72 14.00
C GLY A 52 -1.52 12.23 13.93
N ILE A 53 -0.84 11.50 14.79
CA ILE A 53 -0.94 10.07 14.97
C ILE A 53 -1.52 9.82 16.37
N TYR A 54 -2.49 8.93 16.45
CA TYR A 54 -3.12 8.49 17.69
C TYR A 54 -2.90 7.01 17.87
N SER A 55 -2.55 6.59 19.08
CA SER A 55 -2.49 5.18 19.43
C SER A 55 -3.84 4.72 19.97
N PHE A 56 -4.20 3.50 19.61
CA PHE A 56 -5.32 2.77 20.16
C PHE A 56 -4.84 1.46 20.78
N ASP A 57 -5.00 1.35 22.11
CA ASP A 57 -4.75 0.11 22.83
C ASP A 57 -5.94 -0.83 22.65
N CYS A 58 -5.70 -1.98 22.03
CA CYS A 58 -6.74 -2.97 21.72
C CYS A 58 -7.25 -3.72 22.97
N VAL A 59 -6.52 -3.70 24.08
CA VAL A 59 -6.87 -4.37 25.34
C VAL A 59 -7.70 -3.45 26.24
N ASN A 60 -7.15 -2.27 26.52
CA ASN A 60 -7.78 -1.28 27.42
C ASN A 60 -8.78 -0.38 26.68
N HIS A 61 -8.77 -0.40 25.36
CA HIS A 61 -9.61 0.42 24.50
C HIS A 61 -9.37 1.94 24.66
N GLU A 62 -8.18 2.32 25.06
CA GLU A 62 -7.78 3.71 25.25
C GLU A 62 -7.23 4.31 23.96
N ILE A 63 -7.55 5.58 23.73
CA ILE A 63 -7.02 6.38 22.62
C ILE A 63 -6.15 7.49 23.22
N GLN A 64 -4.90 7.59 22.77
CA GLN A 64 -3.97 8.59 23.22
C GLN A 64 -3.24 9.26 22.06
N PRO A 65 -2.85 10.54 22.18
CA PRO A 65 -1.93 11.15 21.23
C PRO A 65 -0.61 10.41 21.23
N TYR A 66 -0.13 10.04 20.03
CA TYR A 66 1.13 9.31 19.86
C TYR A 66 2.23 10.23 19.31
N PHE A 67 1.88 11.03 18.28
CA PHE A 67 2.78 12.00 17.69
C PHE A 67 1.98 13.16 17.08
N GLN A 68 2.33 14.40 17.44
CA GLN A 68 1.61 15.61 17.04
C GLN A 68 2.60 16.59 16.40
N PRO A 69 2.84 16.51 15.07
CA PRO A 69 3.76 17.40 14.37
C PRO A 69 3.11 18.74 13.99
N GLU A 70 3.94 19.72 13.67
CA GLU A 70 3.51 21.01 13.12
C GLU A 70 3.10 20.92 11.64
N HIS A 71 3.63 19.94 10.91
CA HIS A 71 3.42 19.77 9.48
C HIS A 71 2.42 18.66 9.17
N SER A 72 1.65 18.84 8.09
CA SER A 72 0.65 17.84 7.66
C SER A 72 1.30 16.53 7.23
N ILE A 73 0.85 15.43 7.83
CA ILE A 73 1.27 14.06 7.50
C ILE A 73 0.60 13.64 6.19
N THR A 74 1.36 13.00 5.30
CA THR A 74 0.85 12.44 4.05
C THR A 74 0.84 10.92 4.06
N CYS A 75 1.84 10.29 4.68
CA CYS A 75 1.99 8.85 4.78
C CYS A 75 2.82 8.49 6.02
N VAL A 76 2.59 7.33 6.58
CA VAL A 76 3.45 6.74 7.61
C VAL A 76 3.82 5.31 7.20
N GLY A 77 5.09 4.98 7.33
CA GLY A 77 5.59 3.64 7.07
C GLY A 77 6.28 3.06 8.29
N GLN A 78 6.23 1.74 8.43
CA GLN A 78 6.95 1.02 9.49
C GLN A 78 8.00 0.09 8.88
N MET A 79 9.22 0.17 9.37
CA MET A 79 10.31 -0.73 8.99
C MET A 79 11.29 -0.90 10.15
N GLU A 80 11.62 -2.16 10.49
CA GLU A 80 12.66 -2.51 11.47
C GLU A 80 12.50 -1.84 12.85
N GLY A 81 11.26 -1.69 13.33
CA GLY A 81 10.98 -1.06 14.62
C GLY A 81 10.98 0.47 14.60
N TYR A 82 11.13 1.09 13.43
CA TYR A 82 11.05 2.54 13.25
C TYR A 82 9.81 2.92 12.45
N LEU A 83 9.32 4.15 12.72
CA LEU A 83 8.27 4.78 11.94
C LEU A 83 8.86 5.91 11.11
N TYR A 84 8.59 5.89 9.82
CA TYR A 84 8.91 6.94 8.86
C TYR A 84 7.66 7.77 8.63
N VAL A 85 7.65 9.01 9.12
CA VAL A 85 6.52 9.93 8.97
C VAL A 85 6.83 10.92 7.86
N PHE A 86 6.10 10.84 6.77
CA PHE A 86 6.25 11.69 5.59
C PHE A 86 5.33 12.89 5.68
N PHE A 87 5.85 14.07 5.43
CA PHE A 87 5.12 15.33 5.48
C PHE A 87 4.87 15.92 4.10
N LYS A 88 3.85 16.76 4.03
CA LYS A 88 3.46 17.44 2.79
C LYS A 88 4.56 18.36 2.22
N ASN A 89 5.44 18.89 3.08
CA ASN A 89 6.58 19.72 2.68
C ASN A 89 7.79 18.92 2.15
N GLY A 90 7.67 17.59 2.06
CA GLY A 90 8.74 16.71 1.57
C GLY A 90 9.74 16.25 2.63
N THR A 91 9.65 16.73 3.87
CA THR A 91 10.49 16.22 4.96
C THR A 91 10.00 14.89 5.49
N VAL A 92 10.89 14.14 6.13
CA VAL A 92 10.58 12.84 6.73
C VAL A 92 11.09 12.83 8.17
N ALA A 93 10.22 12.55 9.13
CA ALA A 93 10.63 12.30 10.52
C ALA A 93 10.79 10.81 10.75
N LEU A 94 11.87 10.43 11.41
CA LEU A 94 12.11 9.08 11.92
C LEU A 94 11.74 9.05 13.40
N LEU A 95 10.83 8.16 13.77
CA LEU A 95 10.44 7.89 15.15
C LEU A 95 10.83 6.46 15.53
N SER A 96 11.09 6.24 16.81
CA SER A 96 11.12 4.89 17.39
C SER A 96 9.71 4.31 17.53
N SER A 97 9.63 3.02 17.84
CA SER A 97 8.34 2.31 17.99
C SER A 97 7.47 2.78 19.15
N ASP A 98 8.02 3.58 20.08
CA ASP A 98 7.28 4.23 21.17
C ASP A 98 6.82 5.65 20.84
N GLY A 99 7.09 6.15 19.61
CA GLY A 99 6.74 7.48 19.16
C GLY A 99 7.77 8.57 19.46
N THR A 100 8.92 8.22 20.04
CA THR A 100 9.98 9.18 20.32
C THR A 100 10.61 9.65 19.00
N PHE A 101 10.66 10.96 18.79
CA PHE A 101 11.35 11.57 17.65
C PHE A 101 12.85 11.34 17.74
N LEU A 102 13.46 10.84 16.67
CA LEU A 102 14.90 10.58 16.61
C LEU A 102 15.63 11.63 15.76
N ARG A 103 15.19 11.82 14.51
CA ARG A 103 15.81 12.76 13.57
C ARG A 103 14.93 13.02 12.35
N PHE A 104 15.26 14.05 11.58
CA PHE A 104 14.76 14.22 10.22
C PHE A 104 15.64 13.48 9.19
N ILE A 105 15.04 13.16 8.06
CA ILE A 105 15.69 12.59 6.86
C ILE A 105 15.43 13.57 5.72
N ASP A 106 16.48 14.22 5.21
CA ASP A 106 16.38 15.35 4.25
C ASP A 106 16.65 14.93 2.79
N SER A 107 16.47 13.65 2.45
CA SER A 107 16.97 13.12 1.18
C SER A 107 15.90 12.91 0.09
N LEU A 108 14.64 13.27 0.32
CA LEU A 108 13.63 13.21 -0.73
C LEU A 108 13.75 14.41 -1.68
N PRO A 109 13.45 14.25 -2.97
CA PRO A 109 13.39 15.36 -3.91
C PRO A 109 12.41 16.44 -3.42
N GLU A 110 12.76 17.70 -3.62
CA GLU A 110 11.88 18.82 -3.30
C GLU A 110 10.49 18.61 -3.92
N ASN A 111 9.45 18.91 -3.13
CA ASN A 111 8.04 18.76 -3.51
C ASN A 111 7.53 17.33 -3.73
N SER A 112 8.28 16.30 -3.37
CA SER A 112 7.78 14.92 -3.42
C SER A 112 6.75 14.68 -2.32
N VAL A 113 5.49 14.49 -2.69
CA VAL A 113 4.41 14.13 -1.75
C VAL A 113 4.25 12.63 -1.73
N VAL A 114 4.72 11.98 -0.65
CA VAL A 114 4.62 10.54 -0.46
C VAL A 114 3.20 10.14 -0.09
N THR A 115 2.65 9.18 -0.79
CA THR A 115 1.27 8.70 -0.65
C THR A 115 1.17 7.22 -0.24
N ALA A 116 2.25 6.46 -0.45
CA ALA A 116 2.30 5.04 -0.12
C ALA A 116 3.71 4.63 0.33
N PHE A 117 3.79 3.63 1.19
CA PHE A 117 5.04 3.10 1.73
C PHE A 117 5.00 1.57 1.74
N CYS A 118 6.14 0.93 1.42
CA CYS A 118 6.30 -0.51 1.52
C CYS A 118 7.74 -0.84 1.95
N PRO A 119 7.93 -1.55 3.08
CA PRO A 119 9.26 -2.03 3.46
C PRO A 119 9.74 -3.09 2.48
N LEU A 120 11.01 -3.06 2.15
CA LEU A 120 11.70 -4.04 1.31
C LEU A 120 12.71 -4.82 2.14
N THR A 121 13.47 -5.70 1.50
CA THR A 121 14.63 -6.37 2.12
C THR A 121 15.88 -5.49 2.06
N ASN A 122 16.88 -5.84 2.87
CA ASN A 122 18.21 -5.19 2.90
C ASN A 122 18.11 -3.70 3.25
N GLU A 123 17.40 -3.37 4.33
CA GLU A 123 17.29 -2.00 4.86
C GLU A 123 16.84 -0.97 3.81
N ARG A 124 15.98 -1.40 2.88
CA ARG A 124 15.39 -0.55 1.84
C ARG A 124 13.88 -0.49 1.96
N TYR A 125 13.32 0.58 1.44
CA TYR A 125 11.87 0.75 1.32
C TYR A 125 11.49 1.37 -0.02
N ALA A 126 10.26 1.13 -0.44
CA ALA A 126 9.64 1.76 -1.59
C ALA A 126 8.65 2.82 -1.11
N ILE A 127 8.66 3.99 -1.73
CA ILE A 127 7.64 5.03 -1.55
C ILE A 127 6.98 5.36 -2.87
N GLY A 128 5.66 5.48 -2.85
CA GLY A 128 4.88 5.99 -3.97
C GLY A 128 4.60 7.45 -3.79
N CYS A 129 4.70 8.22 -4.87
CA CYS A 129 4.51 9.65 -4.87
C CYS A 129 3.20 10.04 -5.58
N ARG A 130 2.73 11.24 -5.28
CA ARG A 130 1.54 11.85 -5.92
C ARG A 130 1.71 11.98 -7.43
N GLU A 131 2.93 12.17 -7.90
CA GLU A 131 3.30 12.36 -9.31
C GLU A 131 3.39 11.03 -10.09
N GLY A 132 3.05 9.88 -9.45
CA GLY A 132 3.08 8.56 -10.08
C GLY A 132 4.45 7.88 -10.09
N VAL A 133 5.48 8.51 -9.54
CA VAL A 133 6.81 7.92 -9.41
C VAL A 133 6.88 7.05 -8.16
N ILE A 134 7.57 5.91 -8.27
CA ILE A 134 7.94 5.10 -7.12
C ILE A 134 9.45 5.22 -6.92
N LEU A 135 9.87 5.55 -5.71
CA LEU A 135 11.27 5.66 -5.33
C LEU A 135 11.65 4.47 -4.42
N ILE A 136 12.75 3.82 -4.75
CA ILE A 136 13.37 2.83 -3.87
C ILE A 136 14.48 3.52 -3.11
N CYS A 137 14.35 3.59 -1.79
CA CYS A 137 15.29 4.27 -0.91
C CYS A 137 15.98 3.28 0.02
N ASP A 138 17.17 3.64 0.50
CA ASP A 138 17.79 2.98 1.65
C ASP A 138 17.23 3.55 2.98
N LYS A 139 17.62 2.95 4.11
CA LYS A 139 17.17 3.37 5.45
C LYS A 139 17.51 4.83 5.80
N ASN A 140 18.48 5.43 5.12
CA ASN A 140 18.86 6.83 5.31
C ASN A 140 18.11 7.78 4.39
N GLY A 141 17.22 7.25 3.53
CA GLY A 141 16.43 8.02 2.56
C GLY A 141 17.12 8.25 1.22
N ASN A 142 18.36 7.79 1.02
CA ASN A 142 19.02 7.95 -0.27
C ASN A 142 18.29 7.15 -1.36
N ILE A 143 17.98 7.81 -2.47
CA ILE A 143 17.31 7.19 -3.60
C ILE A 143 18.27 6.27 -4.32
N ARG A 144 17.94 5.00 -4.45
CA ARG A 144 18.70 3.96 -5.13
C ARG A 144 18.16 3.63 -6.52
N GLN A 145 16.83 3.80 -6.71
CA GLN A 145 16.18 3.51 -7.98
C GLN A 145 14.90 4.34 -8.12
N LYS A 146 14.56 4.73 -9.34
CA LYS A 146 13.26 5.33 -9.71
C LYS A 146 12.52 4.38 -10.62
N LEU A 147 11.25 4.13 -10.34
CA LEU A 147 10.34 3.34 -11.17
C LEU A 147 9.29 4.30 -11.73
N ILE A 148 9.26 4.43 -13.04
CA ILE A 148 8.40 5.37 -13.77
C ILE A 148 7.42 4.57 -14.62
N GLY A 149 6.13 4.87 -14.52
CA GLY A 149 5.09 4.16 -15.29
C GLY A 149 3.68 4.60 -14.95
N HIS A 150 3.36 4.83 -13.68
CA HIS A 150 2.07 5.41 -13.32
C HIS A 150 1.95 6.87 -13.80
N GLN A 151 0.73 7.26 -14.19
CA GLN A 151 0.40 8.59 -14.72
C GLN A 151 -0.31 9.47 -13.69
N ALA A 152 -0.62 8.94 -12.50
CA ALA A 152 -1.28 9.64 -11.41
C ALA A 152 -0.76 9.11 -10.06
N ALA A 153 -1.26 9.67 -8.96
CA ALA A 153 -0.81 9.34 -7.61
C ALA A 153 -0.84 7.83 -7.34
N VAL A 154 0.25 7.32 -6.79
CA VAL A 154 0.36 5.93 -6.31
C VAL A 154 -0.44 5.82 -5.01
N THR A 155 -1.43 4.95 -4.97
CA THR A 155 -2.36 4.84 -3.82
C THR A 155 -1.95 3.78 -2.82
N ALA A 156 -1.38 2.68 -3.29
CA ALA A 156 -0.84 1.63 -2.43
C ALA A 156 0.35 0.93 -3.10
N ILE A 157 1.24 0.41 -2.27
CA ILE A 157 2.38 -0.40 -2.68
C ILE A 157 2.47 -1.62 -1.77
N SER A 158 2.71 -2.78 -2.34
CA SER A 158 2.96 -4.00 -1.58
C SER A 158 3.95 -4.91 -2.30
N ARG A 159 4.71 -5.68 -1.51
CA ARG A 159 5.76 -6.56 -2.02
C ARG A 159 5.37 -8.03 -1.90
N LYS A 160 5.72 -8.81 -2.92
CA LYS A 160 5.62 -10.28 -2.91
C LYS A 160 6.88 -10.89 -3.53
N GLY A 161 7.73 -11.47 -2.71
CA GLY A 161 9.04 -11.97 -3.17
C GLY A 161 9.90 -10.84 -3.76
N ASN A 162 10.37 -11.01 -4.99
CA ASN A 162 11.13 -10.00 -5.74
C ASN A 162 10.27 -9.10 -6.61
N LYS A 163 8.96 -9.14 -6.43
CA LYS A 163 8.01 -8.33 -7.19
C LYS A 163 7.39 -7.26 -6.29
N LEU A 164 7.24 -6.06 -6.82
CA LEU A 164 6.51 -4.97 -6.22
C LEU A 164 5.22 -4.75 -7.00
N PHE A 165 4.14 -4.58 -6.28
CA PHE A 165 2.83 -4.23 -6.85
C PHE A 165 2.49 -2.82 -6.43
N SER A 166 1.90 -2.05 -7.33
CA SER A 166 1.43 -0.69 -7.02
C SER A 166 0.13 -0.39 -7.71
N SER A 167 -0.78 0.22 -6.98
CA SER A 167 -2.03 0.78 -7.50
C SER A 167 -1.95 2.30 -7.60
N SER A 168 -2.79 2.88 -8.47
CA SER A 168 -2.79 4.32 -8.72
C SER A 168 -4.16 4.84 -9.12
N TYR A 169 -4.32 6.16 -9.00
CA TYR A 169 -5.43 6.91 -9.58
C TYR A 169 -5.40 6.96 -11.12
N ASP A 170 -4.36 6.42 -11.77
CA ASP A 170 -4.35 6.16 -13.22
C ASP A 170 -5.19 4.92 -13.61
N CYS A 171 -5.95 4.36 -12.68
CA CYS A 171 -6.81 3.20 -12.84
C CYS A 171 -6.04 1.89 -13.08
N THR A 172 -4.73 1.84 -12.86
CA THR A 172 -3.93 0.62 -13.09
C THR A 172 -3.38 0.01 -11.80
N LEU A 173 -3.30 -1.32 -11.79
CA LEU A 173 -2.44 -2.09 -10.91
C LEU A 173 -1.23 -2.55 -11.71
N ARG A 174 -0.04 -2.20 -11.26
CA ARG A 174 1.22 -2.51 -11.95
C ARG A 174 2.09 -3.46 -11.14
N LEU A 175 2.84 -4.26 -11.87
CA LEU A 175 3.84 -5.20 -11.36
C LEU A 175 5.22 -4.75 -11.81
N TRP A 176 6.16 -4.66 -10.87
CA TRP A 176 7.56 -4.30 -11.07
C TRP A 176 8.47 -5.44 -10.63
N ASP A 177 9.49 -5.73 -11.41
CA ASP A 177 10.51 -6.70 -11.06
C ASP A 177 11.64 -5.99 -10.32
N LEU A 178 11.83 -6.29 -9.04
CA LEU A 178 12.87 -5.66 -8.21
C LEU A 178 14.27 -6.24 -8.44
N ARG A 179 14.45 -7.18 -9.36
CA ARG A 179 15.77 -7.67 -9.73
C ARG A 179 16.60 -6.54 -10.33
N LYS A 180 17.92 -6.59 -10.07
CA LYS A 180 18.85 -5.52 -10.44
C LYS A 180 18.72 -5.10 -11.92
N GLY A 181 18.60 -3.80 -12.15
CA GLY A 181 18.58 -3.20 -13.49
C GLY A 181 17.22 -3.18 -14.19
N LYS A 182 16.15 -3.75 -13.60
CA LYS A 182 14.81 -3.69 -14.18
C LYS A 182 14.02 -2.50 -13.63
N THR A 183 13.54 -1.67 -14.54
CA THR A 183 12.69 -0.50 -14.23
C THR A 183 11.32 -0.57 -14.91
N GLU A 184 11.14 -1.54 -15.78
CA GLU A 184 9.90 -1.73 -16.52
C GLU A 184 8.80 -2.34 -15.65
N SER A 185 7.57 -1.95 -15.92
CA SER A 185 6.39 -2.49 -15.27
C SER A 185 5.46 -3.17 -16.26
N ALA A 186 4.76 -4.20 -15.80
CA ALA A 186 3.61 -4.77 -16.49
C ALA A 186 2.33 -4.25 -15.85
N VAL A 187 1.34 -3.85 -16.67
CA VAL A 187 -0.01 -3.58 -16.19
C VAL A 187 -0.70 -4.93 -15.98
N ILE A 188 -1.10 -5.21 -14.75
CA ILE A 188 -1.83 -6.43 -14.38
C ILE A 188 -3.31 -6.24 -14.60
N VAL A 189 -3.83 -5.06 -14.24
CA VAL A 189 -5.24 -4.72 -14.34
C VAL A 189 -5.39 -3.25 -14.73
N THR A 190 -6.38 -2.99 -15.56
CA THR A 190 -6.96 -1.66 -15.75
C THR A 190 -8.37 -1.67 -15.18
N SER A 191 -8.64 -0.84 -14.19
CA SER A 191 -9.94 -0.62 -13.58
C SER A 191 -10.71 0.44 -14.36
N PRO A 192 -12.05 0.40 -14.39
CA PRO A 192 -12.84 1.50 -14.96
C PRO A 192 -12.85 2.78 -14.10
N GLY A 193 -12.32 2.73 -12.87
CA GLY A 193 -12.18 3.85 -11.95
C GLY A 193 -10.89 3.81 -11.15
N TRP A 194 -10.62 4.85 -10.38
CA TRP A 194 -9.42 4.97 -9.56
C TRP A 194 -9.27 3.81 -8.61
N ILE A 195 -8.08 3.22 -8.53
CA ILE A 195 -7.79 2.17 -7.57
C ILE A 195 -7.31 2.82 -6.28
N HIS A 196 -8.06 2.66 -5.19
CA HIS A 196 -7.69 3.19 -3.89
C HIS A 196 -6.73 2.29 -3.13
N THR A 197 -6.93 0.97 -3.23
CA THR A 197 -6.15 0.00 -2.47
C THR A 197 -6.19 -1.38 -3.11
N PHE A 198 -5.25 -2.22 -2.73
CA PHE A 198 -5.27 -3.65 -3.03
C PHE A 198 -4.64 -4.45 -1.88
N CYS A 199 -4.95 -5.73 -1.82
CA CYS A 199 -4.28 -6.68 -0.92
C CYS A 199 -4.14 -8.05 -1.58
N PHE A 200 -3.12 -8.80 -1.17
CA PHE A 200 -2.97 -10.18 -1.64
C PHE A 200 -3.99 -11.09 -0.97
N HIS A 201 -4.57 -11.98 -1.77
CA HIS A 201 -5.37 -13.07 -1.25
C HIS A 201 -4.46 -14.09 -0.54
N PRO A 202 -4.93 -14.71 0.57
CA PRO A 202 -4.13 -15.70 1.31
C PRO A 202 -3.69 -16.92 0.50
N ASP A 203 -4.39 -17.26 -0.60
CA ASP A 203 -3.99 -18.36 -1.48
C ASP A 203 -2.70 -18.10 -2.27
N GLY A 204 -2.23 -16.86 -2.28
CA GLY A 204 -1.01 -16.46 -2.95
C GLY A 204 -1.08 -16.46 -4.48
N THR A 205 -2.26 -16.49 -5.09
CA THR A 205 -2.42 -16.54 -6.56
C THR A 205 -3.16 -15.34 -7.13
N SER A 206 -3.73 -14.50 -6.26
CA SER A 206 -4.59 -13.39 -6.65
C SER A 206 -4.47 -12.19 -5.72
N VAL A 207 -5.00 -11.07 -6.18
CA VAL A 207 -5.14 -9.83 -5.43
C VAL A 207 -6.59 -9.38 -5.42
N PHE A 208 -7.02 -8.81 -4.30
CA PHE A 208 -8.25 -8.03 -4.21
C PHE A 208 -7.94 -6.57 -4.48
N ILE A 209 -8.82 -5.91 -5.21
CA ILE A 209 -8.72 -4.51 -5.60
C ILE A 209 -9.98 -3.79 -5.18
N GLY A 210 -9.84 -2.65 -4.50
CA GLY A 210 -10.92 -1.73 -4.17
C GLY A 210 -10.80 -0.43 -4.97
N ASP A 211 -11.91 -0.04 -5.64
CA ASP A 211 -11.94 1.16 -6.45
C ASP A 211 -12.84 2.28 -5.87
N GLU A 212 -12.86 3.43 -6.53
CA GLU A 212 -13.60 4.63 -6.11
C GLU A 212 -15.13 4.45 -6.09
N GLN A 213 -15.63 3.45 -6.82
CA GLN A 213 -17.07 3.15 -6.87
C GLN A 213 -17.49 2.17 -5.76
N GLY A 214 -16.57 1.84 -4.83
CA GLY A 214 -16.80 0.88 -3.76
C GLY A 214 -16.84 -0.57 -4.24
N ARG A 215 -16.38 -0.86 -5.44
CA ARG A 215 -16.33 -2.23 -5.96
C ARG A 215 -15.10 -2.94 -5.43
N LEU A 216 -15.29 -4.19 -5.04
CA LEU A 216 -14.23 -5.10 -4.67
C LEU A 216 -14.22 -6.26 -5.67
N TYR A 217 -13.10 -6.49 -6.33
CA TYR A 217 -12.95 -7.59 -7.26
C TYR A 217 -11.59 -8.28 -7.11
N ARG A 218 -11.57 -9.54 -7.47
CA ARG A 218 -10.41 -10.40 -7.38
C ARG A 218 -9.82 -10.63 -8.76
N VAL A 219 -8.50 -10.49 -8.89
CA VAL A 219 -7.76 -10.70 -10.13
C VAL A 219 -6.54 -11.59 -9.88
N PRO A 220 -6.11 -12.40 -10.86
CA PRO A 220 -4.84 -13.12 -10.75
C PRO A 220 -3.67 -12.15 -10.60
N ASP A 221 -2.65 -12.53 -9.82
CA ASP A 221 -1.50 -11.69 -9.49
C ASP A 221 -0.33 -11.80 -10.49
N SER A 222 -0.46 -12.68 -11.47
CA SER A 222 0.59 -12.90 -12.47
C SER A 222 0.01 -13.42 -13.79
N PRO A 223 0.76 -13.26 -14.91
CA PRO A 223 0.37 -13.82 -16.20
C PRO A 223 0.16 -15.35 -16.17
N ASP A 224 0.97 -16.07 -15.38
CA ASP A 224 0.85 -17.53 -15.25
C ASP A 224 -0.47 -17.92 -14.56
N HIS A 225 -0.84 -17.20 -13.50
CA HIS A 225 -2.12 -17.42 -12.83
C HIS A 225 -3.29 -16.98 -13.71
N MET A 226 -3.15 -15.89 -14.50
CA MET A 226 -4.15 -15.49 -15.50
C MET A 226 -4.34 -16.60 -16.55
N ALA A 227 -3.25 -17.13 -17.10
CA ALA A 227 -3.31 -18.22 -18.05
C ALA A 227 -3.99 -19.47 -17.47
N THR A 228 -3.75 -19.77 -16.19
CA THR A 228 -4.41 -20.88 -15.49
C THR A 228 -5.91 -20.67 -15.39
N VAL A 229 -6.37 -19.47 -14.98
CA VAL A 229 -7.79 -19.14 -14.89
C VAL A 229 -8.47 -19.23 -16.27
N VAL A 230 -7.82 -18.69 -17.30
CA VAL A 230 -8.34 -18.76 -18.68
C VAL A 230 -8.46 -20.21 -19.13
N ARG A 231 -7.42 -21.03 -18.93
CA ARG A 231 -7.45 -22.47 -19.30
C ARG A 231 -8.56 -23.23 -18.58
N GLN A 232 -8.79 -22.96 -17.30
CA GLN A 232 -9.88 -23.58 -16.53
C GLN A 232 -11.28 -23.18 -17.02
N GLY A 233 -11.41 -21.96 -17.56
CA GLY A 233 -12.66 -21.47 -18.14
C GLY A 233 -12.91 -21.88 -19.60
N LEU A 234 -11.88 -22.35 -20.30
CA LEU A 234 -12.01 -22.81 -21.67
C LEU A 234 -12.56 -24.24 -21.70
N GLN A 235 -13.60 -24.47 -22.51
CA GLN A 235 -14.14 -25.81 -22.74
C GLN A 235 -13.24 -26.64 -23.70
N ARG A 236 -12.34 -25.98 -24.42
CA ARG A 236 -11.36 -26.55 -25.33
C ARG A 236 -10.18 -25.60 -25.52
N ASP A 237 -9.05 -26.12 -25.99
CA ASP A 237 -7.94 -25.30 -26.44
C ASP A 237 -8.25 -24.55 -27.74
N PHE A 238 -7.50 -23.49 -28.00
CA PHE A 238 -7.52 -22.81 -29.28
C PHE A 238 -7.10 -23.76 -30.40
N THR A 239 -7.82 -23.72 -31.52
CA THR A 239 -7.31 -24.35 -32.76
C THR A 239 -6.08 -23.56 -33.24
N ARG A 240 -5.29 -24.20 -34.13
CA ARG A 240 -4.12 -23.54 -34.70
C ARG A 240 -4.48 -22.25 -35.43
N GLU A 241 -5.61 -22.23 -36.14
CA GLU A 241 -6.09 -21.07 -36.88
C GLU A 241 -6.53 -19.93 -35.95
N GLU A 242 -7.26 -20.24 -34.87
CA GLU A 242 -7.64 -19.29 -33.83
C GLU A 242 -6.40 -18.74 -33.13
N TRP A 243 -5.41 -19.59 -32.82
CA TRP A 243 -4.15 -19.14 -32.23
C TRP A 243 -3.42 -18.15 -33.13
N GLU A 244 -3.26 -18.47 -34.43
CA GLU A 244 -2.61 -17.63 -35.41
C GLU A 244 -3.37 -16.30 -35.63
N TYR A 245 -4.68 -16.32 -35.55
CA TYR A 245 -5.54 -15.13 -35.71
C TYR A 245 -5.48 -14.19 -34.49
N TYR A 246 -5.61 -14.73 -33.25
CA TYR A 246 -5.74 -13.92 -32.04
C TYR A 246 -4.40 -13.64 -31.34
N ILE A 247 -3.43 -14.52 -31.42
CA ILE A 247 -2.16 -14.45 -30.68
C ILE A 247 -0.99 -14.13 -31.60
N GLY A 248 -1.08 -14.50 -32.88
CA GLY A 248 -0.05 -14.30 -33.88
C GLY A 248 0.70 -15.57 -34.25
N LYS A 249 1.38 -15.52 -35.39
CA LYS A 249 2.21 -16.66 -35.84
C LYS A 249 3.41 -16.81 -34.90
N GLN A 250 3.68 -18.03 -34.45
CA GLN A 250 4.96 -18.35 -33.84
C GLN A 250 6.06 -18.09 -34.89
N ILE A 251 6.97 -17.18 -34.55
CA ILE A 251 8.19 -16.91 -35.34
C ILE A 251 9.19 -18.05 -35.08
#